data_af6ac2951023e0890ceb6c29f22c5f44
#
_entry.id   af6ac2951023e0890ceb6c29f22c5f44
#
_cell.length_a   1.000
_cell.length_b   1.000
_cell.length_c   1.000
_cell.angle_alpha   90.00
_cell.angle_beta   90.00
_cell.angle_gamma   90.00
#
_symmetry.space_group_name_H-M   'P 1'
#
loop_
_entity.id
_entity.type
_entity.pdbx_description
1 polymer ?
#
loop_
_entity_poly.entity_id
_entity_poly.type
_entity_poly.pdbx_seq_one_letter_code
_entity_poly.pdbx_strand_id
1 'polypeptide(L)'
;MKKFVFAVLCAALTQSALAQEKTPSGKAVSKNPVSAEAEQVFRNSFRPDNPKYWMTRIEQDDAMRLCGQYKDNPPAAVRQKIEMAQKATIRYPVDGKLMGKWQEGEKIAAHGRGGHIGFIQPDAPMTPRGGNCYACHQLAVKEVAYGTIGPSLHHFGKLRGNSDDIVKYAYDKSYNSNAFNACTNMPRFGLHNWLTPEEITHVVAFLMDPESPVNKD
;
A
#
# COMPACT_ATOMS: atom_id res chain seq x y z
N MET A 1 33.37 61.30 52.65
CA MET A 1 33.60 61.19 51.19
C MET A 1 33.79 59.70 50.88
N LYS A 2 32.72 59.01 50.48
CA LYS A 2 32.74 57.57 50.18
C LYS A 2 32.71 57.43 48.65
N LYS A 3 33.77 56.83 48.10
CA LYS A 3 33.88 56.56 46.67
C LYS A 3 33.16 55.22 46.37
N PHE A 4 32.10 55.25 45.54
CA PHE A 4 31.47 54.08 44.98
C PHE A 4 32.23 53.63 43.73
N VAL A 5 32.70 52.37 43.75
CA VAL A 5 33.30 51.74 42.61
C VAL A 5 32.19 50.92 41.95
N PHE A 6 31.82 51.27 40.70
CA PHE A 6 30.91 50.48 39.89
C PHE A 6 31.71 49.36 39.18
N ALA A 7 31.39 48.13 39.55
CA ALA A 7 31.88 46.94 38.82
C ALA A 7 30.93 46.67 37.65
N VAL A 8 31.47 46.79 36.44
CA VAL A 8 30.76 46.39 35.20
C VAL A 8 30.90 44.88 35.00
N LEU A 9 29.77 44.17 35.12
CA LEU A 9 29.71 42.73 34.89
C LEU A 9 29.50 42.53 33.38
N CYS A 10 30.54 42.07 32.65
CA CYS A 10 30.45 41.63 31.27
C CYS A 10 29.79 40.21 31.25
N ALA A 11 28.52 40.15 30.87
CA ALA A 11 27.86 38.90 30.55
C ALA A 11 28.29 38.40 29.19
N ALA A 12 29.09 37.37 29.14
CA ALA A 12 29.45 36.65 27.94
C ALA A 12 28.25 35.83 27.45
N LEU A 13 27.59 36.28 26.39
CA LEU A 13 26.56 35.49 25.69
C LEU A 13 27.25 34.38 24.90
N THR A 14 27.22 33.17 25.43
CA THR A 14 27.57 31.98 24.67
C THR A 14 26.44 31.68 23.68
N GLN A 15 26.67 32.01 22.42
CA GLN A 15 25.82 31.55 21.31
C GLN A 15 26.03 30.06 21.14
N SER A 16 25.06 29.27 21.58
CA SER A 16 24.96 27.84 21.23
C SER A 16 24.63 27.76 19.73
N ALA A 17 25.63 27.41 18.92
CA ALA A 17 25.42 27.07 17.54
C ALA A 17 24.59 25.76 17.49
N LEU A 18 23.30 25.88 17.20
CA LEU A 18 22.47 24.77 16.81
C LEU A 18 23.04 24.20 15.51
N ALA A 19 23.69 23.04 15.60
CA ALA A 19 24.09 22.26 14.46
C ALA A 19 22.81 21.88 13.68
N GLN A 20 22.56 22.54 12.56
CA GLN A 20 21.57 22.10 11.59
C GLN A 20 22.03 20.76 11.04
N GLU A 21 21.39 19.69 11.49
CA GLU A 21 21.51 18.38 10.90
C GLU A 21 21.09 18.48 9.43
N LYS A 22 22.08 18.40 8.53
CA LYS A 22 21.83 18.32 7.09
C LYS A 22 21.11 17.02 6.82
N THR A 23 19.79 17.09 6.67
CA THR A 23 19.01 16.03 6.04
C THR A 23 19.70 15.65 4.73
N PRO A 24 19.98 14.36 4.49
CA PRO A 24 20.56 13.94 3.23
C PRO A 24 19.57 14.33 2.13
N SER A 25 19.95 15.32 1.31
CA SER A 25 19.25 15.67 0.10
C SER A 25 19.25 14.43 -0.78
N GLY A 26 18.11 13.73 -0.83
CA GLY A 26 17.90 12.66 -1.77
C GLY A 26 18.12 13.24 -3.16
N LYS A 27 19.28 12.97 -3.76
CA LYS A 27 19.56 13.36 -5.15
C LYS A 27 18.43 12.75 -5.98
N ALA A 28 17.62 13.62 -6.59
CA ALA A 28 16.68 13.20 -7.60
C ALA A 28 17.48 12.36 -8.60
N VAL A 29 17.11 11.09 -8.72
CA VAL A 29 17.72 10.20 -9.71
C VAL A 29 17.47 10.89 -11.05
N SER A 30 18.55 11.24 -11.74
CA SER A 30 18.52 11.81 -13.07
C SER A 30 17.49 11.02 -13.89
N LYS A 31 16.51 11.71 -14.46
CA LYS A 31 15.66 11.15 -15.50
C LYS A 31 16.61 10.76 -16.64
N ASN A 32 17.03 9.49 -16.69
CA ASN A 32 17.34 8.92 -17.97
C ASN A 32 15.99 8.84 -18.68
N PRO A 33 15.70 9.71 -19.64
CA PRO A 33 14.49 9.52 -20.42
C PRO A 33 14.63 8.15 -21.03
N VAL A 34 13.69 7.26 -20.72
CA VAL A 34 13.49 6.06 -21.54
C VAL A 34 13.44 6.59 -22.95
N SER A 35 14.32 6.13 -23.83
CA SER A 35 14.35 6.64 -25.20
C SER A 35 12.95 6.44 -25.80
N ALA A 36 12.50 7.34 -26.63
CA ALA A 36 11.20 7.21 -27.30
C ALA A 36 11.09 5.88 -28.05
N GLU A 37 12.22 5.37 -28.52
CA GLU A 37 12.33 4.05 -29.15
C GLU A 37 12.06 2.92 -28.14
N ALA A 38 12.64 2.95 -26.95
CA ALA A 38 12.40 1.94 -25.93
C ALA A 38 10.94 1.96 -25.44
N GLU A 39 10.34 3.14 -25.29
CA GLU A 39 8.93 3.28 -24.97
C GLU A 39 8.05 2.70 -26.07
N GLN A 40 8.39 2.94 -27.33
CA GLN A 40 7.65 2.40 -28.48
C GLN A 40 7.79 0.87 -28.53
N VAL A 41 8.99 0.31 -28.36
CA VAL A 41 9.23 -1.14 -28.29
C VAL A 41 8.42 -1.76 -27.18
N PHE A 42 8.44 -1.14 -25.98
CA PHE A 42 7.66 -1.61 -24.85
C PHE A 42 6.17 -1.68 -25.17
N ARG A 43 5.58 -0.59 -25.67
CA ARG A 43 4.15 -0.54 -26.00
C ARG A 43 3.78 -1.52 -27.10
N ASN A 44 4.63 -1.70 -28.11
CA ASN A 44 4.40 -2.63 -29.21
C ASN A 44 4.59 -4.10 -28.82
N SER A 45 5.20 -4.38 -27.68
CA SER A 45 5.38 -5.74 -27.16
C SER A 45 4.08 -6.34 -26.61
N PHE A 46 3.10 -5.51 -26.31
CA PHE A 46 1.78 -5.95 -25.85
C PHE A 46 0.82 -5.99 -27.04
N ARG A 47 0.27 -7.16 -27.34
CA ARG A 47 -0.66 -7.33 -28.44
C ARG A 47 -1.95 -6.56 -28.20
N PRO A 48 -2.41 -5.71 -29.11
CA PRO A 48 -3.44 -4.72 -28.84
C PRO A 48 -4.85 -5.16 -29.23
N ASP A 49 -5.22 -6.41 -29.05
CA ASP A 49 -6.59 -6.85 -29.36
C ASP A 49 -7.63 -6.09 -28.53
N ASN A 50 -7.20 -5.56 -27.36
CA ASN A 50 -7.96 -4.62 -26.57
C ASN A 50 -7.01 -3.56 -25.96
N PRO A 51 -6.61 -2.53 -26.70
CA PRO A 51 -5.63 -1.54 -26.26
C PRO A 51 -6.05 -0.85 -24.96
N LYS A 52 -7.33 -0.53 -24.79
CA LYS A 52 -7.85 0.11 -23.58
C LYS A 52 -7.65 -0.76 -22.34
N TYR A 53 -7.85 -2.05 -22.44
CA TYR A 53 -7.63 -3.00 -21.35
C TYR A 53 -6.15 -3.11 -20.98
N TRP A 54 -5.27 -3.27 -21.97
CA TRP A 54 -3.84 -3.42 -21.73
C TRP A 54 -3.18 -2.15 -21.23
N MET A 55 -3.57 -1.00 -21.74
CA MET A 55 -3.02 0.28 -21.32
C MET A 55 -3.26 0.54 -19.83
N THR A 56 -4.42 0.17 -19.29
CA THR A 56 -4.68 0.28 -17.84
C THR A 56 -3.72 -0.53 -16.97
N ARG A 57 -3.00 -1.48 -17.55
CA ARG A 57 -2.01 -2.33 -16.87
C ARG A 57 -0.58 -1.87 -17.04
N ILE A 58 -0.32 -1.11 -18.11
CA ILE A 58 1.01 -0.66 -18.50
C ILE A 58 1.26 0.76 -18.00
N GLU A 59 0.24 1.61 -18.05
CA GLU A 59 0.38 3.02 -17.63
C GLU A 59 0.55 3.13 -16.13
N GLN A 60 1.59 3.86 -15.76
CA GLN A 60 1.88 4.13 -14.36
C GLN A 60 1.06 5.32 -13.86
N ASP A 61 0.42 5.16 -12.72
CA ASP A 61 -0.11 6.31 -12.01
C ASP A 61 1.00 7.10 -11.29
N ASP A 62 0.64 8.22 -10.69
CA ASP A 62 1.60 9.09 -10.01
C ASP A 62 2.33 8.40 -8.85
N ALA A 63 1.67 7.50 -8.12
CA ALA A 63 2.31 6.75 -7.05
C ALA A 63 3.39 5.81 -7.61
N MET A 64 3.06 5.03 -8.63
CA MET A 64 4.02 4.12 -9.29
C MET A 64 5.20 4.88 -9.87
N ARG A 65 4.92 5.99 -10.58
CA ARG A 65 5.95 6.83 -11.19
C ARG A 65 6.89 7.45 -10.15
N LEU A 66 6.34 7.98 -9.06
CA LEU A 66 7.14 8.58 -7.98
C LEU A 66 7.94 7.50 -7.24
N CYS A 67 7.34 6.35 -6.92
CA CYS A 67 8.07 5.25 -6.30
C CYS A 67 9.22 4.76 -7.18
N GLY A 68 9.00 4.57 -8.48
CA GLY A 68 10.07 4.23 -9.43
C GLY A 68 11.15 5.29 -9.50
N GLN A 69 10.79 6.59 -9.52
CA GLN A 69 11.74 7.70 -9.54
C GLN A 69 12.68 7.70 -8.32
N TYR A 70 12.17 7.33 -7.16
CA TYR A 70 12.92 7.30 -5.91
C TYR A 70 13.37 5.90 -5.50
N LYS A 71 13.25 4.89 -6.37
CA LYS A 71 13.62 3.49 -6.08
C LYS A 71 12.97 3.01 -4.76
N ASP A 72 11.67 3.22 -4.66
CA ASP A 72 10.82 2.89 -3.51
C ASP A 72 11.19 3.56 -2.19
N ASN A 73 12.09 4.54 -2.21
CA ASN A 73 12.49 5.29 -1.02
C ASN A 73 12.33 6.82 -1.21
N PRO A 74 11.11 7.32 -1.39
CA PRO A 74 10.87 8.75 -1.56
C PRO A 74 11.10 9.53 -0.25
N PRO A 75 11.49 10.83 -0.35
CA PRO A 75 11.53 11.73 0.80
C PRO A 75 10.18 11.78 1.53
N ALA A 76 10.20 12.09 2.84
CA ALA A 76 9.01 12.07 3.69
C ALA A 76 7.83 12.90 3.11
N ALA A 77 8.09 14.09 2.58
CA ALA A 77 7.06 14.93 1.99
C ALA A 77 6.41 14.30 0.74
N VAL A 78 7.19 13.61 -0.09
CA VAL A 78 6.67 12.90 -1.28
C VAL A 78 5.87 11.68 -0.86
N ARG A 79 6.37 10.92 0.13
CA ARG A 79 5.66 9.78 0.73
C ARG A 79 4.30 10.19 1.26
N GLN A 80 4.25 11.23 2.09
CA GLN A 80 3.01 11.75 2.64
C GLN A 80 2.03 12.20 1.55
N LYS A 81 2.54 12.87 0.50
CA LYS A 81 1.71 13.27 -0.65
C LYS A 81 1.08 12.07 -1.35
N ILE A 82 1.87 11.01 -1.57
CA ILE A 82 1.35 9.77 -2.17
C ILE A 82 0.27 9.16 -1.27
N GLU A 83 0.58 8.95 0.01
CA GLU A 83 -0.35 8.33 0.97
C GLU A 83 -1.67 9.08 1.08
N MET A 84 -1.64 10.42 1.16
CA MET A 84 -2.84 11.24 1.19
C MET A 84 -3.67 11.11 -0.11
N ALA A 85 -3.03 11.18 -1.27
CA ALA A 85 -3.70 11.02 -2.55
C ALA A 85 -4.32 9.62 -2.70
N GLN A 86 -3.61 8.58 -2.29
CA GLN A 86 -4.09 7.20 -2.36
C GLN A 86 -5.22 6.96 -1.35
N LYS A 87 -5.16 7.53 -0.16
CA LYS A 87 -6.23 7.45 0.84
C LYS A 87 -7.55 8.05 0.32
N ALA A 88 -7.49 9.14 -0.43
CA ALA A 88 -8.66 9.78 -1.02
C ALA A 88 -9.37 8.92 -2.09
N THR A 89 -8.73 7.85 -2.57
CA THR A 89 -9.32 6.94 -3.57
C THR A 89 -10.16 5.82 -2.96
N ILE A 90 -10.09 5.62 -1.64
CA ILE A 90 -10.80 4.52 -0.97
C ILE A 90 -12.31 4.71 -1.11
N ARG A 91 -12.99 3.63 -1.51
CA ARG A 91 -14.45 3.56 -1.59
C ARG A 91 -14.94 2.48 -0.65
N TYR A 92 -16.06 2.73 -0.02
CA TYR A 92 -16.68 1.81 0.94
C TYR A 92 -17.94 1.18 0.34
N PRO A 93 -18.37 0.02 0.87
CA PRO A 93 -19.67 -0.57 0.52
C PRO A 93 -20.82 0.40 0.73
N VAL A 94 -21.88 0.27 -0.07
CA VAL A 94 -23.04 1.17 -0.02
C VAL A 94 -23.75 1.13 1.33
N ASP A 95 -23.76 -0.04 1.98
CA ASP A 95 -24.38 -0.23 3.31
C ASP A 95 -23.46 0.18 4.47
N GLY A 96 -22.24 0.61 4.18
CA GLY A 96 -21.22 1.02 5.16
C GLY A 96 -20.63 -0.10 6.01
N LYS A 97 -21.02 -1.36 5.79
CA LYS A 97 -20.51 -2.49 6.57
C LYS A 97 -19.15 -2.93 6.07
N LEU A 98 -18.18 -3.04 6.98
CA LEU A 98 -16.82 -3.44 6.65
C LEU A 98 -16.49 -4.90 7.02
N MET A 99 -17.44 -5.60 7.64
CA MET A 99 -17.33 -7.02 7.99
C MET A 99 -18.32 -7.83 7.17
N GLY A 100 -17.82 -8.72 6.32
CA GLY A 100 -18.60 -9.64 5.50
C GLY A 100 -18.67 -11.04 6.09
N LYS A 101 -18.45 -12.06 5.24
CA LYS A 101 -18.44 -13.49 5.61
C LYS A 101 -17.02 -14.03 5.49
N TRP A 102 -16.43 -14.52 6.58
CA TRP A 102 -15.07 -15.01 6.57
C TRP A 102 -14.87 -16.22 5.62
N GLN A 103 -15.89 -17.07 5.42
CA GLN A 103 -15.81 -18.21 4.49
C GLN A 103 -15.60 -17.77 3.03
N GLU A 104 -16.25 -16.67 2.63
CA GLU A 104 -16.02 -16.08 1.30
C GLU A 104 -14.64 -15.39 1.24
N GLY A 105 -14.24 -14.75 2.33
CA GLY A 105 -12.91 -14.14 2.45
C GLY A 105 -11.79 -15.16 2.35
N GLU A 106 -11.95 -16.35 2.94
CA GLU A 106 -11.00 -17.47 2.80
C GLU A 106 -10.82 -17.89 1.34
N LYS A 107 -11.93 -18.05 0.61
CA LYS A 107 -11.89 -18.39 -0.82
C LYS A 107 -11.13 -17.34 -1.61
N ILE A 108 -11.41 -16.05 -1.37
CA ILE A 108 -10.73 -14.93 -2.04
C ILE A 108 -9.23 -14.92 -1.68
N ALA A 109 -8.88 -15.14 -0.43
CA ALA A 109 -7.50 -15.13 0.03
C ALA A 109 -6.65 -16.27 -0.54
N ALA A 110 -7.25 -17.45 -0.69
CA ALA A 110 -6.59 -18.65 -1.23
C ALA A 110 -6.55 -18.68 -2.77
N HIS A 111 -7.41 -17.93 -3.44
CA HIS A 111 -7.58 -18.01 -4.89
C HIS A 111 -6.69 -16.98 -5.60
N GLY A 112 -5.91 -17.44 -6.58
CA GLY A 112 -4.99 -16.61 -7.37
C GLY A 112 -5.36 -16.42 -8.83
N ARG A 113 -6.61 -16.70 -9.22
CA ARG A 113 -7.05 -16.60 -10.62
C ARG A 113 -7.66 -15.23 -10.93
N GLY A 114 -7.78 -14.95 -12.21
CA GLY A 114 -8.38 -13.76 -12.78
C GLY A 114 -7.35 -12.69 -13.13
N GLY A 115 -7.67 -11.85 -14.10
CA GLY A 115 -6.96 -10.64 -14.49
C GLY A 115 -5.50 -10.78 -14.84
N HIS A 116 -5.08 -11.92 -15.33
CA HIS A 116 -3.67 -12.17 -15.66
C HIS A 116 -3.19 -11.27 -16.79
N ILE A 117 -2.04 -10.65 -16.60
CA ILE A 117 -1.28 -10.05 -17.69
C ILE A 117 -0.77 -11.20 -18.57
N GLY A 118 -0.96 -11.10 -19.87
CA GLY A 118 -0.51 -12.13 -20.83
C GLY A 118 -1.63 -12.92 -21.47
N PHE A 119 -2.85 -12.84 -20.99
CA PHE A 119 -4.01 -13.35 -21.71
C PHE A 119 -4.47 -12.33 -22.77
N ILE A 120 -4.74 -12.79 -23.97
CA ILE A 120 -5.18 -11.97 -25.10
C ILE A 120 -6.58 -11.38 -24.83
N GLN A 121 -7.44 -12.17 -24.23
CA GLN A 121 -8.80 -11.78 -23.88
C GLN A 121 -8.92 -11.39 -22.42
N PRO A 122 -9.65 -10.33 -22.08
CA PRO A 122 -10.00 -10.06 -20.69
C PRO A 122 -10.85 -11.18 -20.13
N ASP A 123 -10.78 -11.37 -18.80
CA ASP A 123 -11.67 -12.31 -18.12
C ASP A 123 -13.13 -11.99 -18.42
N ALA A 124 -13.97 -13.02 -18.48
CA ALA A 124 -15.40 -12.82 -18.55
C ALA A 124 -15.89 -11.99 -17.34
N PRO A 125 -16.94 -11.17 -17.49
CA PRO A 125 -17.40 -10.26 -16.44
C PRO A 125 -17.66 -10.92 -15.08
N MET A 126 -18.02 -12.20 -15.08
CA MET A 126 -18.33 -12.96 -13.86
C MET A 126 -17.20 -13.89 -13.42
N THR A 127 -16.01 -13.79 -14.00
CA THR A 127 -14.87 -14.61 -13.58
C THR A 127 -14.50 -14.25 -12.15
N PRO A 128 -14.55 -15.23 -11.20
CA PRO A 128 -14.13 -14.98 -9.83
C PRO A 128 -12.67 -14.53 -9.78
N ARG A 129 -12.40 -13.50 -9.01
CA ARG A 129 -11.04 -13.00 -8.79
C ARG A 129 -10.61 -13.28 -7.37
N GLY A 130 -9.36 -13.64 -7.21
CA GLY A 130 -8.77 -13.89 -5.90
C GLY A 130 -7.68 -12.88 -5.56
N GLY A 131 -7.46 -12.70 -4.27
CA GLY A 131 -6.40 -11.83 -3.75
C GLY A 131 -5.06 -12.54 -3.68
N ASN A 132 -5.05 -13.89 -3.70
CA ASN A 132 -3.86 -14.71 -3.50
C ASN A 132 -2.99 -14.24 -2.31
N CYS A 133 -3.64 -13.99 -1.18
CA CYS A 133 -2.99 -13.37 -0.01
C CYS A 133 -1.87 -14.26 0.55
N TYR A 134 -2.02 -15.58 0.42
CA TYR A 134 -1.00 -16.55 0.82
C TYR A 134 0.29 -16.46 0.00
N ALA A 135 0.27 -15.90 -1.19
CA ALA A 135 1.50 -15.65 -1.94
C ALA A 135 2.48 -14.71 -1.22
N CYS A 136 1.97 -13.89 -0.29
CA CYS A 136 2.77 -12.91 0.43
C CYS A 136 2.70 -13.05 1.95
N HIS A 137 1.61 -13.63 2.50
CA HIS A 137 1.33 -13.66 3.94
C HIS A 137 1.04 -15.06 4.44
N GLN A 138 1.53 -15.38 5.63
CA GLN A 138 0.97 -16.45 6.44
C GLN A 138 -0.40 -16.01 6.98
N LEU A 139 -1.41 -16.85 6.88
CA LEU A 139 -2.75 -16.61 7.44
C LEU A 139 -3.17 -17.77 8.34
N ALA A 140 -3.95 -18.74 7.82
CA ALA A 140 -4.36 -19.89 8.62
C ALA A 140 -3.24 -20.94 8.74
N VAL A 141 -3.13 -21.59 9.89
CA VAL A 141 -2.08 -22.59 10.17
C VAL A 141 -2.17 -23.81 9.23
N LYS A 142 -3.35 -24.17 8.80
CA LYS A 142 -3.55 -25.31 7.87
C LYS A 142 -2.90 -25.12 6.50
N GLU A 143 -2.63 -23.87 6.10
CA GLU A 143 -1.93 -23.58 4.85
C GLU A 143 -0.43 -23.43 5.13
N VAL A 144 0.32 -24.43 4.69
CA VAL A 144 1.76 -24.51 4.92
C VAL A 144 2.59 -23.84 3.81
N ALA A 145 1.96 -23.56 2.66
CA ALA A 145 2.60 -22.93 1.50
C ALA A 145 2.23 -21.45 1.44
N TYR A 146 3.07 -20.60 2.02
CA TYR A 146 2.86 -19.16 2.01
C TYR A 146 4.17 -18.38 1.78
N GLY A 147 4.03 -17.18 1.24
CA GLY A 147 5.15 -16.26 1.04
C GLY A 147 5.44 -15.44 2.31
N THR A 148 6.65 -14.88 2.34
CA THR A 148 7.17 -14.08 3.46
C THR A 148 7.46 -12.62 3.05
N ILE A 149 6.97 -12.21 1.88
CA ILE A 149 7.12 -10.82 1.40
C ILE A 149 6.35 -9.85 2.30
N GLY A 150 5.16 -10.24 2.75
CA GLY A 150 4.37 -9.53 3.73
C GLY A 150 4.56 -10.10 5.15
N PRO A 151 4.19 -9.35 6.19
CA PRO A 151 4.20 -9.85 7.55
C PRO A 151 3.18 -10.99 7.72
N SER A 152 3.42 -11.87 8.70
CA SER A 152 2.39 -12.83 9.10
C SER A 152 1.12 -12.11 9.55
N LEU A 153 -0.02 -12.56 9.06
CA LEU A 153 -1.35 -12.12 9.46
C LEU A 153 -2.07 -13.18 10.34
N HIS A 154 -1.35 -14.26 10.67
CA HIS A 154 -1.86 -15.26 11.59
C HIS A 154 -2.25 -14.62 12.92
N HIS A 155 -3.42 -14.96 13.43
CA HIS A 155 -4.03 -14.36 14.62
C HIS A 155 -4.28 -12.84 14.51
N PHE A 156 -4.48 -12.30 13.30
CA PHE A 156 -4.60 -10.85 13.12
C PHE A 156 -5.69 -10.24 14.01
N GLY A 157 -6.91 -10.77 13.96
CA GLY A 157 -8.02 -10.30 14.82
C GLY A 157 -7.78 -10.58 16.30
N LYS A 158 -7.26 -11.76 16.64
CA LYS A 158 -6.94 -12.17 18.01
C LYS A 158 -5.89 -11.25 18.66
N LEU A 159 -4.87 -10.83 17.90
CA LEU A 159 -3.76 -10.01 18.41
C LEU A 159 -4.06 -8.51 18.38
N ARG A 160 -4.85 -8.03 17.42
CA ARG A 160 -5.12 -6.60 17.26
C ARG A 160 -6.45 -6.13 17.83
N GLY A 161 -7.34 -7.10 18.13
CA GLY A 161 -8.72 -6.78 18.51
C GLY A 161 -9.59 -6.40 17.32
N ASN A 162 -10.87 -6.18 17.55
CA ASN A 162 -11.93 -5.93 16.54
C ASN A 162 -12.60 -4.57 16.73
N SER A 163 -11.86 -3.56 17.20
CA SER A 163 -12.40 -2.20 17.21
C SER A 163 -12.68 -1.72 15.77
N ASP A 164 -13.62 -0.80 15.64
CA ASP A 164 -13.97 -0.22 14.34
C ASP A 164 -12.75 0.36 13.60
N ASP A 165 -11.80 0.93 14.33
CA ASP A 165 -10.56 1.46 13.76
C ASP A 165 -9.68 0.37 13.15
N ILE A 166 -9.58 -0.80 13.79
CA ILE A 166 -8.80 -1.92 13.27
C ILE A 166 -9.50 -2.57 12.08
N VAL A 167 -10.80 -2.74 12.15
CA VAL A 167 -11.62 -3.23 11.03
C VAL A 167 -11.48 -2.29 9.82
N LYS A 168 -11.62 -0.98 10.07
CA LYS A 168 -11.43 0.04 9.04
C LYS A 168 -10.02 0.04 8.46
N TYR A 169 -9.01 -0.09 9.31
CA TYR A 169 -7.62 -0.20 8.84
C TYR A 169 -7.41 -1.42 7.94
N ALA A 170 -7.94 -2.58 8.31
CA ALA A 170 -7.82 -3.80 7.51
C ALA A 170 -8.50 -3.64 6.15
N TYR A 171 -9.68 -3.00 6.12
CA TYR A 171 -10.40 -2.67 4.89
C TYR A 171 -9.60 -1.70 4.01
N ASP A 172 -9.25 -0.55 4.55
CA ASP A 172 -8.55 0.51 3.83
C ASP A 172 -7.22 0.01 3.25
N LYS A 173 -6.46 -0.79 4.04
CA LYS A 173 -5.19 -1.37 3.64
C LYS A 173 -5.35 -2.38 2.51
N SER A 174 -6.41 -3.17 2.52
CA SER A 174 -6.73 -4.12 1.44
C SER A 174 -7.25 -3.40 0.20
N TYR A 175 -8.04 -2.33 0.38
CA TYR A 175 -8.54 -1.54 -0.74
C TYR A 175 -7.41 -0.83 -1.48
N ASN A 176 -6.58 -0.08 -0.74
CA ASN A 176 -5.43 0.64 -1.30
C ASN A 176 -4.26 0.68 -0.31
N SER A 177 -3.35 -0.25 -0.46
CA SER A 177 -2.20 -0.41 0.41
C SER A 177 -1.27 0.81 0.45
N ASN A 178 -1.18 1.57 -0.65
CA ASN A 178 -0.35 2.77 -0.75
C ASN A 178 -0.89 3.95 0.09
N ALA A 179 -2.12 3.85 0.60
CA ALA A 179 -2.67 4.82 1.56
C ALA A 179 -1.96 4.80 2.93
N PHE A 180 -1.16 3.74 3.22
CA PHE A 180 -0.46 3.54 4.49
C PHE A 180 1.04 3.33 4.34
N ASN A 181 1.47 3.00 3.14
CA ASN A 181 2.88 2.87 2.79
C ASN A 181 3.00 3.19 1.30
N ALA A 182 3.51 4.36 1.00
CA ALA A 182 3.52 4.96 -0.32
C ALA A 182 4.04 4.05 -1.44
N CYS A 183 5.08 3.25 -1.16
CA CYS A 183 5.75 2.41 -2.15
C CYS A 183 5.74 0.93 -1.76
N THR A 184 4.63 0.46 -1.22
CA THR A 184 4.46 -0.96 -0.90
C THR A 184 4.21 -1.79 -2.16
N ASN A 185 4.71 -3.03 -2.15
CA ASN A 185 4.42 -4.03 -3.18
C ASN A 185 3.08 -4.74 -2.97
N MET A 186 2.38 -4.50 -1.85
CA MET A 186 1.05 -5.06 -1.64
C MET A 186 0.08 -4.49 -2.68
N PRO A 187 -0.68 -5.33 -3.41
CA PRO A 187 -1.60 -4.86 -4.43
C PRO A 187 -2.67 -3.90 -3.88
N ARG A 188 -3.15 -3.02 -4.73
CA ARG A 188 -4.23 -2.06 -4.45
C ARG A 188 -5.53 -2.61 -5.01
N PHE A 189 -6.06 -3.64 -4.35
CA PHE A 189 -7.14 -4.48 -4.88
C PHE A 189 -8.40 -3.69 -5.27
N GLY A 190 -8.86 -2.79 -4.40
CA GLY A 190 -10.05 -1.98 -4.67
C GLY A 190 -9.80 -0.87 -5.69
N LEU A 191 -8.66 -0.19 -5.62
CA LEU A 191 -8.32 0.89 -6.55
C LEU A 191 -8.32 0.42 -8.01
N HIS A 192 -7.81 -0.77 -8.25
CA HIS A 192 -7.75 -1.34 -9.60
C HIS A 192 -8.99 -2.16 -9.97
N ASN A 193 -10.06 -2.09 -9.19
CA ASN A 193 -11.28 -2.89 -9.38
C ASN A 193 -10.99 -4.39 -9.52
N TRP A 194 -9.94 -4.85 -8.83
CA TRP A 194 -9.59 -6.27 -8.76
C TRP A 194 -10.54 -7.03 -7.85
N LEU A 195 -10.78 -6.47 -6.66
CA LEU A 195 -11.83 -6.89 -5.75
C LEU A 195 -12.83 -5.74 -5.60
N THR A 196 -14.09 -6.08 -5.51
CA THR A 196 -15.15 -5.11 -5.19
C THR A 196 -15.06 -4.69 -3.72
N PRO A 197 -15.67 -3.55 -3.34
CA PRO A 197 -15.79 -3.16 -1.93
C PRO A 197 -16.39 -4.27 -1.07
N GLU A 198 -17.40 -4.98 -1.55
CA GLU A 198 -18.06 -6.08 -0.85
C GLU A 198 -17.12 -7.29 -0.68
N GLU A 199 -16.39 -7.68 -1.71
CA GLU A 199 -15.39 -8.76 -1.62
C GLU A 199 -14.29 -8.44 -0.61
N ILE A 200 -13.86 -7.17 -0.52
CA ILE A 200 -12.89 -6.74 0.49
C ILE A 200 -13.47 -6.90 1.90
N THR A 201 -14.76 -6.65 2.14
CA THR A 201 -15.36 -6.92 3.46
C THR A 201 -15.29 -8.38 3.86
N HIS A 202 -15.37 -9.31 2.90
CA HIS A 202 -15.19 -10.73 3.15
C HIS A 202 -13.75 -11.05 3.55
N VAL A 203 -12.77 -10.44 2.89
CA VAL A 203 -11.34 -10.57 3.27
C VAL A 203 -11.11 -9.99 4.68
N VAL A 204 -11.72 -8.85 5.01
CA VAL A 204 -11.64 -8.28 6.36
C VAL A 204 -12.22 -9.24 7.39
N ALA A 205 -13.39 -9.82 7.12
CA ALA A 205 -13.98 -10.82 8.01
C ALA A 205 -13.06 -12.04 8.17
N PHE A 206 -12.40 -12.50 7.10
CA PHE A 206 -11.44 -13.59 7.19
C PHE A 206 -10.25 -13.27 8.13
N LEU A 207 -9.81 -12.02 8.18
CA LEU A 207 -8.74 -11.59 9.08
C LEU A 207 -9.21 -11.37 10.52
N MET A 208 -10.46 -10.92 10.70
CA MET A 208 -10.92 -10.36 11.98
C MET A 208 -11.83 -11.29 12.79
N ASP A 209 -12.64 -12.12 12.11
CA ASP A 209 -13.66 -12.96 12.76
C ASP A 209 -13.00 -13.99 13.70
N PRO A 210 -13.41 -14.06 14.97
CA PRO A 210 -12.89 -15.08 15.90
C PRO A 210 -13.07 -16.52 15.43
N GLU A 211 -14.09 -16.81 14.63
CA GLU A 211 -14.34 -18.14 14.08
C GLU A 211 -13.56 -18.43 12.81
N SER A 212 -12.89 -17.42 12.24
CA SER A 212 -12.04 -17.60 11.07
C SER A 212 -10.82 -18.46 11.37
N PRO A 213 -10.39 -19.33 10.45
CA PRO A 213 -9.17 -20.13 10.59
C PRO A 213 -7.89 -19.30 10.84
N VAL A 214 -7.89 -18.03 10.46
CA VAL A 214 -6.77 -17.12 10.73
C VAL A 214 -6.58 -16.89 12.23
N ASN A 215 -7.66 -16.96 13.02
CA ASN A 215 -7.67 -16.67 14.46
C ASN A 215 -7.77 -17.95 15.32
N LYS A 216 -7.69 -19.12 14.71
CA LYS A 216 -7.64 -20.44 15.41
C LYS A 216 -6.19 -20.94 15.49
N ASP A 217 -5.92 -21.77 16.53
CA ASP A 217 -4.65 -22.48 16.72
C ASP A 217 -4.60 -23.74 15.87
#